data_ee85e486f99c6866b5d4ff0b5d50549d
#
_entry.id   ee85e486f99c6866b5d4ff0b5d50549d
#
_cell.length_a   1.000
_cell.length_b   1.000
_cell.length_c   1.000
_cell.angle_alpha   90.00
_cell.angle_beta   90.00
_cell.angle_gamma   90.00
#
_symmetry.space_group_name_H-M   'P 1'
#
loop_
_entity.id
_entity.type
_entity.pdbx_description
1 polymer ?
#
loop_
_entity_poly.entity_id
_entity_poly.type
_entity_poly.pdbx_seq_one_letter_code
_entity_poly.pdbx_strand_id
1 'polypeptide(L)'
;MLAPKRSKYRKAHKGRIHGNAKGGTSLNFGTYGLKAVEPERLTARQIEAARRALTRHMKRSGRVWIRMFPDVPVSKKPLEVRMGSGKGTPELWVARVKPGRILFEVDGVSVEVAKEALALAAAKLPVKTRFVERIAE
;
A
#
# COMPACT_ATOMS: atom_id res chain seq x y z
N MET A 1 9.96 1.67 -9.11
CA MET A 1 9.17 1.30 -7.92
C MET A 1 9.40 2.32 -6.81
N LEU A 2 8.45 2.43 -5.93
CA LEU A 2 8.53 3.36 -4.81
C LEU A 2 9.60 2.93 -3.81
N ALA A 3 10.49 3.84 -3.46
CA ALA A 3 11.49 3.65 -2.43
C ALA A 3 11.96 5.01 -1.93
N PRO A 4 12.39 5.14 -0.67
CA PRO A 4 12.93 6.40 -0.18
C PRO A 4 14.22 6.77 -0.90
N LYS A 5 14.39 8.05 -1.24
CA LYS A 5 15.65 8.56 -1.79
C LYS A 5 16.75 8.51 -0.75
N ARG A 6 16.41 8.81 0.49
CA ARG A 6 17.29 8.71 1.64
C ARG A 6 16.53 8.04 2.77
N SER A 7 17.18 7.15 3.48
CA SER A 7 16.59 6.56 4.67
C SER A 7 17.36 7.00 5.90
N LYS A 8 16.63 7.28 6.97
CA LYS A 8 17.22 7.59 8.27
C LYS A 8 17.98 6.37 8.81
N TYR A 9 17.46 5.19 8.54
CA TYR A 9 18.08 3.93 8.90
C TYR A 9 18.13 3.02 7.69
N ARG A 10 19.30 2.44 7.43
CA ARG A 10 19.48 1.49 6.35
C ARG A 10 18.75 0.17 6.62
N LYS A 11 18.66 -0.19 7.89
CA LYS A 11 18.01 -1.41 8.34
C LYS A 11 17.08 -1.06 9.49
N ALA A 12 15.97 -1.78 9.58
CA ALA A 12 15.00 -1.61 10.66
C ALA A 12 14.61 -2.97 11.23
N HIS A 13 14.20 -2.97 12.48
CA HIS A 13 13.66 -4.17 13.09
C HIS A 13 12.28 -4.47 12.51
N LYS A 14 12.02 -5.77 12.28
CA LYS A 14 10.66 -6.21 12.01
C LYS A 14 9.85 -6.00 13.27
N GLY A 15 8.79 -5.30 13.23
CA GLY A 15 7.89 -5.12 14.34
C GLY A 15 6.58 -5.81 14.06
N ARG A 16 5.72 -5.89 15.06
CA ARG A 16 4.32 -6.24 14.87
C ARG A 16 3.54 -4.97 14.61
N ILE A 17 2.56 -5.05 13.73
CA ILE A 17 1.68 -3.92 13.45
C ILE A 17 0.52 -4.01 14.43
N HIS A 18 0.40 -2.99 15.30
CA HIS A 18 -0.60 -2.96 16.37
C HIS A 18 -1.60 -1.82 16.18
N GLY A 19 -2.80 -2.05 16.65
CA GLY A 19 -3.83 -1.03 16.73
C GLY A 19 -4.43 -0.65 15.39
N ASN A 20 -5.25 0.39 15.42
CA ASN A 20 -5.91 0.95 14.26
C ASN A 20 -5.16 2.18 13.75
N ALA A 21 -5.35 2.51 12.48
CA ALA A 21 -4.78 3.72 11.92
C ALA A 21 -5.36 4.95 12.61
N LYS A 22 -4.49 5.90 12.96
CA LYS A 22 -4.89 7.18 13.57
C LYS A 22 -4.95 8.31 12.54
N GLY A 23 -4.31 8.12 11.39
CA GLY A 23 -4.33 9.07 10.29
C GLY A 23 -4.54 8.35 8.97
N GLY A 24 -4.88 9.09 7.91
CA GLY A 24 -5.11 8.50 6.61
C GLY A 24 -6.31 7.56 6.57
N THR A 25 -7.34 7.84 7.40
CA THR A 25 -8.52 6.99 7.54
C THR A 25 -9.72 7.49 6.75
N SER A 26 -9.62 8.67 6.16
CA SER A 26 -10.70 9.26 5.36
C SER A 26 -10.18 9.69 3.99
N LEU A 27 -11.11 9.77 3.03
CA LEU A 27 -10.80 10.25 1.69
C LEU A 27 -10.56 11.75 1.72
N ASN A 28 -9.40 12.19 1.25
CA ASN A 28 -9.03 13.60 1.23
C ASN A 28 -8.93 14.17 -0.18
N PHE A 29 -8.61 13.35 -1.16
CA PHE A 29 -8.33 13.79 -2.53
C PHE A 29 -9.37 13.30 -3.53
N GLY A 30 -9.79 12.06 -3.41
CA GLY A 30 -10.68 11.43 -4.37
C GLY A 30 -12.10 11.23 -3.84
N THR A 31 -12.97 10.76 -4.72
CA THR A 31 -14.36 10.45 -4.39
C THR A 31 -14.50 9.01 -3.89
N TYR A 32 -13.66 8.11 -4.36
CA TYR A 32 -13.69 6.69 -4.03
C TYR A 32 -12.32 6.24 -3.56
N GLY A 33 -12.29 5.20 -2.76
CA GLY A 33 -11.03 4.69 -2.25
C GLY A 33 -11.07 3.24 -1.82
N LEU A 34 -9.90 2.74 -1.49
CA LEU A 34 -9.70 1.40 -0.99
C LEU A 34 -9.11 1.50 0.42
N LYS A 35 -9.82 0.92 1.38
CA LYS A 35 -9.44 0.97 2.80
C LYS A 35 -9.01 -0.40 3.27
N ALA A 36 -7.89 -0.47 3.99
CA ALA A 36 -7.45 -1.71 4.62
C ALA A 36 -8.34 -2.05 5.81
N VAL A 37 -8.69 -3.33 5.97
CA VAL A 37 -9.50 -3.78 7.11
C VAL A 37 -8.71 -4.70 8.04
N GLU A 38 -7.46 -5.01 7.71
CA GLU A 38 -6.56 -5.79 8.56
C GLU A 38 -5.14 -5.22 8.48
N PRO A 39 -4.27 -5.53 9.47
CA PRO A 39 -2.88 -5.07 9.40
C PRO A 39 -2.09 -5.90 8.41
N GLU A 40 -1.18 -5.27 7.67
CA GLU A 40 -0.31 -5.96 6.73
C GLU A 40 0.90 -5.10 6.36
N ARG A 41 1.92 -5.76 5.83
CA ARG A 41 3.07 -5.11 5.21
C ARG A 41 2.94 -5.24 3.70
N LEU A 42 2.90 -4.10 3.01
CA LEU A 42 2.75 -4.07 1.56
C LEU A 42 4.10 -3.72 0.93
N THR A 43 4.58 -4.59 0.04
CA THR A 43 5.85 -4.33 -0.63
C THR A 43 5.69 -3.28 -1.73
N ALA A 44 6.78 -2.62 -2.09
CA ALA A 44 6.79 -1.67 -3.19
C ALA A 44 6.29 -2.31 -4.49
N ARG A 45 6.63 -3.58 -4.72
CA ARG A 45 6.18 -4.32 -5.90
C ARG A 45 4.68 -4.55 -5.90
N GLN A 46 4.10 -4.88 -4.75
CA GLN A 46 2.66 -5.07 -4.61
C GLN A 46 1.92 -3.76 -4.85
N ILE A 47 2.41 -2.67 -4.29
CA ILE A 47 1.84 -1.33 -4.48
C ILE A 47 1.86 -0.96 -5.97
N GLU A 48 2.98 -1.17 -6.63
CA GLU A 48 3.13 -0.86 -8.06
C GLU A 48 2.21 -1.74 -8.92
N ALA A 49 2.11 -3.03 -8.62
CA ALA A 49 1.22 -3.94 -9.33
C ALA A 49 -0.24 -3.51 -9.20
N ALA A 50 -0.65 -3.11 -7.99
CA ALA A 50 -2.00 -2.61 -7.72
C ALA A 50 -2.27 -1.31 -8.50
N ARG A 51 -1.32 -0.38 -8.46
CA ARG A 51 -1.42 0.88 -9.20
C ARG A 51 -1.61 0.64 -10.70
N ARG A 52 -0.81 -0.25 -11.28
CA ARG A 52 -0.88 -0.57 -12.70
C ARG A 52 -2.22 -1.19 -13.08
N ALA A 53 -2.71 -2.12 -12.28
CA ALA A 53 -4.00 -2.76 -12.53
C ALA A 53 -5.14 -1.74 -12.50
N LEU A 54 -5.11 -0.86 -11.51
CA LEU A 54 -6.11 0.20 -11.33
C LEU A 54 -6.09 1.18 -12.50
N THR A 55 -4.91 1.69 -12.86
CA THR A 55 -4.74 2.67 -13.93
C THR A 55 -5.12 2.08 -15.29
N ARG A 56 -4.77 0.82 -15.52
CA ARG A 56 -5.11 0.14 -16.78
C ARG A 56 -6.62 0.00 -16.95
N HIS A 57 -7.32 -0.34 -15.89
CA HIS A 57 -8.78 -0.47 -15.97
C HIS A 57 -9.45 0.88 -16.22
N MET A 58 -8.90 1.95 -15.64
CA MET A 58 -9.44 3.30 -15.83
C MET A 58 -9.09 3.90 -17.20
N LYS A 59 -8.24 3.23 -18.01
CA LYS A 59 -7.85 3.65 -19.35
C LYS A 59 -7.33 5.09 -19.40
N ARG A 60 -6.55 5.48 -18.38
CA ARG A 60 -5.99 6.83 -18.24
C ARG A 60 -7.03 7.92 -17.97
N SER A 61 -8.28 7.54 -17.70
CA SER A 61 -9.31 8.49 -17.27
C SER A 61 -9.18 8.73 -15.77
N GLY A 62 -9.50 9.94 -15.34
CA GLY A 62 -9.53 10.26 -13.92
C GLY A 62 -8.14 10.40 -13.31
N ARG A 63 -8.12 10.43 -11.98
CA ARG A 63 -6.92 10.60 -11.17
C ARG A 63 -6.81 9.51 -10.12
N VAL A 64 -5.57 9.15 -9.79
CA VAL A 64 -5.25 8.14 -8.79
C VAL A 64 -4.27 8.74 -7.79
N TRP A 65 -4.53 8.53 -6.51
CA TRP A 65 -3.59 8.88 -5.43
C TRP A 65 -3.22 7.62 -4.68
N ILE A 66 -1.92 7.43 -4.49
CA ILE A 66 -1.37 6.37 -3.63
C ILE A 66 -1.19 6.99 -2.24
N ARG A 67 -1.92 6.47 -1.23
CA ARG A 67 -1.92 7.03 0.12
C ARG A 67 -0.96 6.30 1.07
N MET A 68 -0.09 5.48 0.53
CA MET A 68 0.90 4.73 1.30
C MET A 68 2.26 4.85 0.64
N PHE A 69 3.31 4.72 1.44
CA PHE A 69 4.69 4.76 0.94
C PHE A 69 5.52 3.68 1.63
N PRO A 70 6.30 2.88 0.87
CA PRO A 70 7.11 1.82 1.43
C PRO A 70 8.42 2.39 1.98
N ASP A 71 8.42 2.80 3.23
CA ASP A 71 9.54 3.46 3.91
C ASP A 71 10.29 2.56 4.89
N VAL A 72 9.84 1.33 5.09
CA VAL A 72 10.45 0.39 6.03
C VAL A 72 11.27 -0.64 5.27
N PRO A 73 12.60 -0.72 5.52
CA PRO A 73 13.42 -1.72 4.87
C PRO A 73 13.24 -3.09 5.51
N VAL A 74 13.18 -4.13 4.68
CA VAL A 74 13.13 -5.51 5.13
C VAL A 74 14.35 -6.24 4.57
N SER A 75 15.10 -6.88 5.48
CA SER A 75 16.28 -7.65 5.13
C SER A 75 15.94 -9.12 5.07
N LYS A 76 16.55 -9.83 4.11
CA LYS A 76 16.41 -11.26 3.97
C LYS A 76 17.81 -11.88 3.92
N LYS A 77 18.08 -12.82 4.83
CA LYS A 77 19.36 -13.52 4.80
C LYS A 77 19.34 -14.59 3.71
N PRO A 78 20.42 -14.69 2.89
CA PRO A 78 20.56 -15.82 1.99
C PRO A 78 20.59 -17.13 2.78
N LEU A 79 20.08 -18.21 2.19
CA LEU A 79 20.09 -19.54 2.80
C LEU A 79 21.48 -20.02 3.17
N GLU A 80 22.51 -19.56 2.46
CA GLU A 80 23.92 -19.95 2.65
C GLU A 80 24.61 -19.18 3.79
N VAL A 81 24.00 -18.14 4.33
CA VAL A 81 24.59 -17.35 5.40
C VAL A 81 24.27 -17.98 6.74
N ARG A 82 25.33 -18.21 7.55
CA ARG A 82 25.16 -18.77 8.89
C ARG A 82 24.31 -17.85 9.77
N MET A 83 23.48 -18.45 10.61
CA MET A 83 22.73 -17.72 11.61
C MET A 83 23.70 -17.00 12.54
N GLY A 84 23.42 -15.74 12.85
CA GLY A 84 24.27 -14.93 13.72
C GLY A 84 25.31 -14.09 13.03
N SER A 85 25.47 -14.18 11.71
CA SER A 85 26.43 -13.36 10.97
C SER A 85 25.95 -11.92 10.70
N GLY A 86 24.94 -11.46 11.45
CA GLY A 86 24.38 -10.12 11.34
C GLY A 86 23.17 -10.05 10.41
N LYS A 87 22.56 -8.87 10.38
CA LYS A 87 21.40 -8.62 9.55
C LYS A 87 21.79 -8.47 8.09
N GLY A 88 21.08 -9.13 7.19
CA GLY A 88 21.32 -9.03 5.76
C GLY A 88 21.10 -7.63 5.21
N THR A 89 21.49 -7.40 3.96
CA THR A 89 21.22 -6.15 3.27
C THR A 89 19.71 -5.99 3.04
N PRO A 90 19.17 -4.76 3.06
CA PRO A 90 17.76 -4.54 2.73
C PRO A 90 17.46 -4.97 1.29
N GLU A 91 16.52 -5.88 1.12
CA GLU A 91 16.09 -6.36 -0.20
C GLU A 91 14.77 -5.76 -0.63
N LEU A 92 13.93 -5.40 0.34
CA LEU A 92 12.58 -4.93 0.10
C LEU A 92 12.31 -3.67 0.90
N TRP A 93 11.46 -2.85 0.34
CA TRP A 93 10.84 -1.74 1.06
C TRP A 93 9.36 -2.03 1.20
N VAL A 94 8.82 -1.84 2.40
CA VAL A 94 7.43 -2.12 2.70
C VAL A 94 6.76 -0.94 3.39
N ALA A 95 5.46 -0.83 3.18
CA ALA A 95 4.59 0.06 3.95
C ALA A 95 3.90 -0.76 5.02
N ARG A 96 3.94 -0.31 6.26
CA ARG A 96 3.18 -0.90 7.36
C ARG A 96 1.79 -0.27 7.35
N VAL A 97 0.78 -1.10 7.17
CA VAL A 97 -0.59 -0.65 7.05
C VAL A 97 -1.38 -1.16 8.24
N LYS A 98 -2.12 -0.26 8.90
CA LYS A 98 -3.03 -0.60 9.99
C LYS A 98 -4.46 -0.62 9.49
N PRO A 99 -5.35 -1.37 10.14
CA PRO A 99 -6.78 -1.35 9.78
C PRO A 99 -7.32 0.09 9.80
N GLY A 100 -8.12 0.43 8.79
CA GLY A 100 -8.69 1.77 8.63
C GLY A 100 -7.92 2.68 7.70
N ARG A 101 -6.70 2.32 7.31
CA ARG A 101 -5.88 3.15 6.43
C ARG A 101 -6.41 3.14 5.00
N ILE A 102 -6.52 4.32 4.39
CA ILE A 102 -6.80 4.44 2.96
C ILE A 102 -5.52 4.12 2.19
N LEU A 103 -5.62 3.22 1.23
CA LEU A 103 -4.49 2.77 0.42
C LEU A 103 -4.41 3.52 -0.90
N PHE A 104 -5.53 3.63 -1.60
CA PHE A 104 -5.65 4.34 -2.87
C PHE A 104 -6.89 5.19 -2.86
N GLU A 105 -6.85 6.30 -3.60
CA GLU A 105 -8.03 7.11 -3.89
C GLU A 105 -8.12 7.33 -5.39
N VAL A 106 -9.35 7.39 -5.90
CA VAL A 106 -9.60 7.67 -7.31
C VAL A 106 -10.69 8.73 -7.45
N ASP A 107 -10.65 9.45 -8.55
CA ASP A 107 -11.64 10.46 -8.89
C ASP A 107 -11.75 10.58 -10.40
N GLY A 108 -12.83 11.21 -10.87
CA GLY A 108 -13.02 11.47 -12.29
C GLY A 108 -13.53 10.28 -13.10
N VAL A 109 -14.04 9.24 -12.45
CA VAL A 109 -14.66 8.08 -13.08
C VAL A 109 -15.98 7.75 -12.43
N SER A 110 -16.82 6.95 -13.10
CA SER A 110 -18.08 6.50 -12.53
C SER A 110 -17.86 5.55 -11.37
N VAL A 111 -18.88 5.36 -10.53
CA VAL A 111 -18.78 4.46 -9.39
C VAL A 111 -18.53 3.01 -9.82
N GLU A 112 -19.13 2.58 -10.92
CA GLU A 112 -18.93 1.22 -11.46
C GLU A 112 -17.48 1.01 -11.88
N VAL A 113 -16.90 1.96 -12.62
CA VAL A 113 -15.50 1.89 -13.06
C VAL A 113 -14.57 1.91 -11.84
N ALA A 114 -14.86 2.77 -10.86
CA ALA A 114 -14.06 2.86 -9.64
C ALA A 114 -14.08 1.55 -8.86
N LYS A 115 -15.25 0.94 -8.68
CA LYS A 115 -15.38 -0.34 -7.97
C LYS A 115 -14.59 -1.45 -8.64
N GLU A 116 -14.71 -1.57 -9.96
CA GLU A 116 -13.98 -2.58 -10.72
C GLU A 116 -12.48 -2.35 -10.67
N ALA A 117 -12.04 -1.10 -10.88
CA ALA A 117 -10.62 -0.74 -10.84
C ALA A 117 -10.00 -1.03 -9.50
N LEU A 118 -10.68 -0.62 -8.41
CA LEU A 118 -10.18 -0.84 -7.05
C LEU A 118 -10.22 -2.33 -6.67
N ALA A 119 -11.19 -3.10 -7.17
CA ALA A 119 -11.22 -4.54 -6.97
C ALA A 119 -10.02 -5.23 -7.64
N LEU A 120 -9.65 -4.80 -8.84
CA LEU A 120 -8.47 -5.31 -9.53
C LEU A 120 -7.18 -4.95 -8.78
N ALA A 121 -7.10 -3.76 -8.25
CA ALA A 121 -5.97 -3.33 -7.42
C ALA A 121 -5.89 -4.18 -6.15
N ALA A 122 -7.02 -4.39 -5.47
CA ALA A 122 -7.09 -5.19 -4.24
C ALA A 122 -6.61 -6.63 -4.46
N ALA A 123 -6.87 -7.20 -5.63
CA ALA A 123 -6.44 -8.55 -5.97
C ALA A 123 -4.91 -8.69 -6.01
N LYS A 124 -4.18 -7.58 -6.16
CA LYS A 124 -2.70 -7.56 -6.15
C LYS A 124 -2.11 -7.35 -4.77
N LEU A 125 -2.95 -7.11 -3.77
CA LEU A 125 -2.51 -6.82 -2.41
C LEU A 125 -2.79 -8.01 -1.49
N PRO A 126 -1.91 -8.29 -0.51
CA PRO A 126 -2.09 -9.40 0.43
C PRO A 126 -2.96 -9.06 1.62
N VAL A 127 -3.76 -8.01 1.53
CA VAL A 127 -4.54 -7.48 2.64
C VAL A 127 -6.01 -7.44 2.26
N LYS A 128 -6.89 -7.71 3.23
CA LYS A 128 -8.31 -7.50 3.04
C LYS A 128 -8.62 -6.02 2.97
N THR A 129 -9.45 -5.64 2.03
CA THR A 129 -9.77 -4.25 1.75
C THR A 129 -11.25 -4.04 1.62
N ARG A 130 -11.66 -2.77 1.69
CA ARG A 130 -13.04 -2.35 1.56
C ARG A 130 -13.09 -1.15 0.62
N PHE A 131 -14.04 -1.18 -0.31
CA PHE A 131 -14.36 -0.02 -1.13
C PHE A 131 -15.05 1.02 -0.26
N VAL A 132 -14.62 2.27 -0.37
CA VAL A 132 -15.23 3.38 0.36
C VAL A 132 -15.53 4.52 -0.60
N GLU A 133 -16.54 5.30 -0.24
CA GLU A 133 -17.03 6.42 -1.04
C GLU A 133 -17.13 7.64 -0.13
N ARG A 134 -16.77 8.80 -0.69
CA ARG A 134 -16.93 10.05 0.05
C ARG A 134 -18.41 10.37 0.18
N ILE A 135 -18.84 10.58 1.42
CA ILE A 135 -20.20 11.01 1.68
C ILE A 135 -20.28 12.50 1.42
N ALA A 136 -21.17 12.91 0.52
CA ALA A 136 -21.45 14.32 0.28
C ALA A 136 -22.29 14.87 1.44
N GLU A 137 -21.80 15.91 2.06
CA GLU A 137 -22.57 16.65 3.09
C GLU A 137 -23.42 17.73 2.44
#